data_a81982a7785e73d45cefb6cd3e642a30
#
_entry.id   a81982a7785e73d45cefb6cd3e642a30
#
_cell.length_a   1.000
_cell.length_b   1.000
_cell.length_c   1.000
_cell.angle_alpha   90.00
_cell.angle_beta   90.00
_cell.angle_gamma   90.00
#
_symmetry.space_group_name_H-M   'P 1'
#
loop_
_entity.id
_entity.type
_entity.pdbx_description
1 polymer ?
#
loop_
_entity_poly.entity_id
_entity_poly.type
_entity_poly.pdbx_seq_one_letter_code
_entity_poly.pdbx_strand_id
1 'polypeptide(L)'
;MHKFAIEVSSLIKNFGRTKAVDNISFNVELGSITALLGGNGAGKTTIISMLMGLLVPTSGSIRILGNDIAKNRYSILPQVNFSSPYVDLPNRLTVEENLNVYANLYSIEDVKSQICSLSESLNIKNLLKRKTGHLSAGQKTRVALAKALINDPQLLFLDEPTASLDPDTADWVRGYLKDYALDKGATILLASHHMGEVERLSDFVFMLQAGKIVDEGAPKTLIKKYGRSNMEEVFLDVARGRRSKDMKEN
;
A
#
# COMPACT_ATOMS: atom_id res chain seq x y z
N MET A 1 9.30 22.69 2.87
CA MET A 1 8.37 21.54 2.89
C MET A 1 8.91 20.46 1.98
N HIS A 2 8.93 19.20 2.40
CA HIS A 2 9.31 18.10 1.52
C HIS A 2 8.22 17.91 0.47
N LYS A 3 8.61 17.66 -0.79
CA LYS A 3 7.66 17.37 -1.87
C LYS A 3 7.21 15.91 -1.85
N PHE A 4 8.06 15.01 -1.34
CA PHE A 4 7.87 13.57 -1.42
C PHE A 4 7.67 12.95 -0.04
N ALA A 5 6.74 12.00 0.05
CA ALA A 5 6.55 11.14 1.22
C ALA A 5 7.56 9.99 1.24
N ILE A 6 7.96 9.51 0.05
CA ILE A 6 8.94 8.43 -0.11
C ILE A 6 9.95 8.87 -1.17
N GLU A 7 11.23 8.71 -0.86
CA GLU A 7 12.35 8.89 -1.80
C GLU A 7 13.22 7.64 -1.75
N VAL A 8 13.41 7.01 -2.89
CA VAL A 8 14.22 5.79 -3.04
C VAL A 8 15.30 6.04 -4.07
N SER A 9 16.56 5.73 -3.72
CA SER A 9 17.70 5.92 -4.61
C SER A 9 18.53 4.65 -4.72
N SER A 10 18.67 4.14 -5.94
CA SER A 10 19.51 2.99 -6.33
C SER A 10 19.33 1.76 -5.43
N LEU A 11 18.07 1.47 -5.08
CA LEU A 11 17.71 0.42 -4.12
C LEU A 11 17.96 -0.97 -4.70
N ILE A 12 18.71 -1.78 -3.98
CA ILE A 12 19.01 -3.18 -4.33
C ILE A 12 18.70 -4.09 -3.16
N LYS A 13 18.08 -5.25 -3.44
CA LYS A 13 17.93 -6.33 -2.47
C LYS A 13 18.26 -7.67 -3.09
N ASN A 14 19.27 -8.34 -2.54
CA ASN A 14 19.66 -9.69 -2.90
C ASN A 14 19.32 -10.66 -1.76
N PHE A 15 18.82 -11.83 -2.10
CA PHE A 15 18.69 -12.99 -1.23
C PHE A 15 19.58 -14.10 -1.80
N GLY A 16 20.77 -14.26 -1.28
CA GLY A 16 21.78 -15.13 -1.87
C GLY A 16 22.06 -14.73 -3.33
N ARG A 17 21.76 -15.64 -4.27
CA ARG A 17 21.94 -15.40 -5.73
C ARG A 17 20.75 -14.72 -6.39
N THR A 18 19.61 -14.63 -5.71
CA THR A 18 18.39 -14.05 -6.25
C THR A 18 18.35 -12.55 -6.01
N LYS A 19 18.26 -11.76 -7.07
CA LYS A 19 18.09 -10.32 -7.01
C LYS A 19 16.60 -9.99 -6.99
N ALA A 20 16.04 -9.76 -5.79
CA ALA A 20 14.61 -9.48 -5.60
C ALA A 20 14.25 -8.03 -5.96
N VAL A 21 15.18 -7.08 -5.79
CA VAL A 21 15.07 -5.69 -6.21
C VAL A 21 16.39 -5.29 -6.87
N ASP A 22 16.33 -4.75 -8.08
CA ASP A 22 17.49 -4.50 -8.94
C ASP A 22 17.61 -3.03 -9.32
N ASN A 23 18.30 -2.27 -8.48
CA ASN A 23 18.69 -0.88 -8.74
C ASN A 23 17.53 0.03 -9.14
N ILE A 24 16.49 0.10 -8.30
CA ILE A 24 15.34 0.97 -8.54
C ILE A 24 15.52 2.31 -7.83
N SER A 25 15.03 3.37 -8.48
CA SER A 25 14.90 4.71 -7.90
C SER A 25 13.53 5.25 -8.23
N PHE A 26 12.83 5.80 -7.23
CA PHE A 26 11.51 6.39 -7.43
C PHE A 26 11.15 7.33 -6.28
N ASN A 27 10.17 8.19 -6.51
CA ASN A 27 9.62 9.08 -5.51
C ASN A 27 8.09 8.97 -5.47
N VAL A 28 7.50 9.11 -4.28
CA VAL A 28 6.05 9.18 -4.06
C VAL A 28 5.70 10.56 -3.55
N GLU A 29 4.83 11.28 -4.22
CA GLU A 29 4.41 12.62 -3.82
C GLU A 29 3.54 12.58 -2.56
N LEU A 30 3.67 13.61 -1.71
CA LEU A 30 2.80 13.77 -0.52
C LEU A 30 1.33 13.91 -0.95
N GLY A 31 0.43 13.26 -0.21
CA GLY A 31 -1.01 13.30 -0.45
C GLY A 31 -1.48 12.50 -1.68
N SER A 32 -0.60 11.76 -2.35
CA SER A 32 -0.95 10.95 -3.51
C SER A 32 -1.26 9.49 -3.14
N ILE A 33 -2.05 8.84 -3.98
CA ILE A 33 -2.24 7.39 -3.96
C ILE A 33 -1.40 6.79 -5.09
N THR A 34 -0.31 6.12 -4.73
CA THR A 34 0.64 5.52 -5.68
C THR A 34 0.61 4.00 -5.60
N ALA A 35 0.65 3.33 -6.76
CA ALA A 35 0.67 1.87 -6.82
C ALA A 35 2.01 1.31 -7.28
N LEU A 36 2.44 0.23 -6.62
CA LEU A 36 3.42 -0.72 -7.12
C LEU A 36 2.67 -1.86 -7.82
N LEU A 37 2.60 -1.83 -9.14
CA LEU A 37 1.89 -2.83 -9.95
C LEU A 37 2.86 -3.88 -10.49
N GLY A 38 2.56 -5.15 -10.30
CA GLY A 38 3.41 -6.23 -10.83
C GLY A 38 2.86 -7.61 -10.47
N GLY A 39 3.27 -8.61 -11.21
CA GLY A 39 2.94 -10.01 -10.91
C GLY A 39 3.57 -10.53 -9.62
N ASN A 40 3.25 -11.77 -9.27
CA ASN A 40 3.89 -12.44 -8.14
C ASN A 40 5.41 -12.56 -8.38
N GLY A 41 6.20 -12.29 -7.35
CA GLY A 41 7.66 -12.28 -7.44
C GLY A 41 8.28 -11.03 -8.10
N ALA A 42 7.49 -10.02 -8.47
CA ALA A 42 8.01 -8.77 -9.05
C ALA A 42 8.81 -7.90 -8.06
N GLY A 43 8.77 -8.20 -6.74
CA GLY A 43 9.51 -7.49 -5.71
C GLY A 43 8.67 -6.54 -4.84
N LYS A 44 7.35 -6.43 -5.05
CA LYS A 44 6.45 -5.49 -4.36
C LYS A 44 6.55 -5.56 -2.83
N THR A 45 6.28 -6.73 -2.25
CA THR A 45 6.32 -6.94 -0.80
C THR A 45 7.74 -6.74 -0.23
N THR A 46 8.78 -7.07 -1.00
CA THR A 46 10.17 -6.80 -0.63
C THR A 46 10.44 -5.30 -0.55
N ILE A 47 9.94 -4.51 -1.52
CA ILE A 47 10.07 -3.06 -1.52
C ILE A 47 9.33 -2.48 -0.29
N ILE A 48 8.05 -2.83 -0.07
CA ILE A 48 7.29 -2.35 1.09
C ILE A 48 8.01 -2.70 2.40
N SER A 49 8.53 -3.92 2.55
CA SER A 49 9.26 -4.33 3.75
C SER A 49 10.52 -3.48 4.00
N MET A 50 11.22 -3.08 2.94
CA MET A 50 12.37 -2.17 3.06
C MET A 50 11.94 -0.73 3.40
N LEU A 51 10.84 -0.24 2.81
CA LEU A 51 10.29 1.09 3.11
C LEU A 51 9.81 1.20 4.57
N MET A 52 9.29 0.11 5.14
CA MET A 52 8.92 0.04 6.57
C MET A 52 10.12 -0.19 7.50
N GLY A 53 11.34 -0.35 6.97
CA GLY A 53 12.52 -0.68 7.76
C GLY A 53 12.49 -2.07 8.41
N LEU A 54 11.62 -2.98 7.94
CA LEU A 54 11.58 -4.38 8.39
C LEU A 54 12.65 -5.22 7.72
N LEU A 55 13.13 -4.79 6.56
CA LEU A 55 14.15 -5.46 5.77
C LEU A 55 15.24 -4.46 5.40
N VAL A 56 16.47 -4.79 5.71
CA VAL A 56 17.63 -3.95 5.36
C VAL A 56 17.95 -4.13 3.87
N PRO A 57 18.08 -3.06 3.08
CA PRO A 57 18.57 -3.13 1.70
C PRO A 57 19.98 -3.73 1.60
N THR A 58 20.30 -4.33 0.46
CA THR A 58 21.71 -4.71 0.15
C THR A 58 22.52 -3.48 -0.17
N SER A 59 21.93 -2.51 -0.89
CA SER A 59 22.50 -1.17 -1.14
C SER A 59 21.40 -0.19 -1.53
N GLY A 60 21.75 1.08 -1.65
CA GLY A 60 20.83 2.18 -1.90
C GLY A 60 20.36 2.87 -0.63
N SER A 61 19.49 3.85 -0.77
CA SER A 61 18.96 4.64 0.35
C SER A 61 17.46 4.85 0.24
N ILE A 62 16.82 4.99 1.40
CA ILE A 62 15.39 5.22 1.54
C ILE A 62 15.17 6.38 2.51
N ARG A 63 14.37 7.36 2.08
CA ARG A 63 13.86 8.41 2.96
C ARG A 63 12.33 8.34 3.01
N ILE A 64 11.80 8.42 4.20
CA ILE A 64 10.36 8.44 4.49
C ILE A 64 10.04 9.74 5.22
N LEU A 65 9.09 10.50 4.71
CA LEU A 65 8.70 11.81 5.26
C LEU A 65 9.94 12.69 5.55
N GLY A 66 10.88 12.71 4.58
CA GLY A 66 12.14 13.46 4.66
C GLY A 66 13.23 12.86 5.55
N ASN A 67 12.98 11.77 6.26
CA ASN A 67 13.90 11.13 7.19
C ASN A 67 14.51 9.85 6.62
N ASP A 68 15.80 9.62 6.82
CA ASP A 68 16.49 8.38 6.47
C ASP A 68 16.00 7.25 7.37
N ILE A 69 15.37 6.21 6.78
CA ILE A 69 14.76 5.10 7.53
C ILE A 69 15.81 4.29 8.31
N ALA A 70 17.03 4.20 7.82
CA ALA A 70 18.10 3.46 8.49
C ALA A 70 18.58 4.13 9.77
N LYS A 71 18.49 5.48 9.84
CA LYS A 71 18.99 6.28 10.96
C LYS A 71 17.88 6.72 11.92
N ASN A 72 16.69 7.03 11.38
CA ASN A 72 15.62 7.70 12.11
C ASN A 72 14.33 6.86 12.18
N ARG A 73 14.43 5.55 12.18
CA ARG A 73 13.29 4.63 12.14
C ARG A 73 12.23 4.94 13.19
N TYR A 74 12.65 5.18 14.43
CA TYR A 74 11.71 5.39 15.54
C TYR A 74 10.92 6.70 15.47
N SER A 75 11.44 7.72 14.80
CA SER A 75 10.69 8.98 14.56
C SER A 75 9.69 8.85 13.40
N ILE A 76 9.90 7.89 12.51
CA ILE A 76 9.05 7.64 11.34
C ILE A 76 7.87 6.73 11.70
N LEU A 77 8.10 5.66 12.47
CA LEU A 77 7.10 4.63 12.76
C LEU A 77 5.78 5.16 13.33
N PRO A 78 5.72 6.18 14.20
CA PRO A 78 4.45 6.72 14.67
C PRO A 78 3.59 7.37 13.58
N GLN A 79 4.20 7.78 12.46
CA GLN A 79 3.55 8.50 11.38
C GLN A 79 3.15 7.59 10.21
N VAL A 80 3.47 6.30 10.30
CA VAL A 80 3.20 5.32 9.24
C VAL A 80 2.40 4.15 9.79
N ASN A 81 1.66 3.48 8.90
CA ASN A 81 1.04 2.21 9.25
C ASN A 81 0.99 1.29 8.02
N PHE A 82 0.59 0.04 8.24
CA PHE A 82 0.58 -1.01 7.22
C PHE A 82 -0.63 -1.92 7.37
N SER A 83 -1.21 -2.33 6.26
CA SER A 83 -2.19 -3.40 6.18
C SER A 83 -1.89 -4.37 5.05
N SER A 84 -2.10 -5.65 5.33
CA SER A 84 -2.00 -6.74 4.35
C SER A 84 -2.99 -7.84 4.73
N PRO A 85 -3.63 -8.51 3.77
CA PRO A 85 -4.50 -9.65 4.04
C PRO A 85 -3.77 -10.86 4.63
N TYR A 86 -2.43 -10.86 4.57
CA TYR A 86 -1.58 -11.93 5.10
C TYR A 86 -1.18 -11.73 6.57
N VAL A 87 -1.54 -10.60 7.17
CA VAL A 87 -1.25 -10.28 8.58
C VAL A 87 -2.55 -10.30 9.36
N ASP A 88 -2.85 -11.45 9.95
CA ASP A 88 -4.04 -11.63 10.78
C ASP A 88 -3.92 -10.93 12.12
N LEU A 89 -5.04 -10.37 12.58
CA LEU A 89 -5.20 -9.93 13.97
C LEU A 89 -5.40 -11.16 14.88
N PRO A 90 -4.98 -11.09 16.17
CA PRO A 90 -5.19 -12.16 17.14
C PRO A 90 -6.65 -12.64 17.16
N ASN A 91 -6.90 -13.84 16.66
CA ASN A 91 -8.23 -14.40 16.44
C ASN A 91 -9.05 -14.63 17.73
N ARG A 92 -8.37 -14.75 18.89
CA ARG A 92 -9.00 -14.99 20.21
C ARG A 92 -9.51 -13.71 20.86
N LEU A 93 -8.98 -12.57 20.47
CA LEU A 93 -9.38 -11.27 20.96
C LEU A 93 -10.61 -10.75 20.21
N THR A 94 -11.40 -9.93 20.84
CA THR A 94 -12.45 -9.14 20.21
C THR A 94 -11.85 -8.05 19.32
N VAL A 95 -12.67 -7.47 18.45
CA VAL A 95 -12.26 -6.32 17.63
C VAL A 95 -11.80 -5.16 18.51
N GLU A 96 -12.56 -4.83 19.54
CA GLU A 96 -12.24 -3.76 20.48
C GLU A 96 -10.92 -4.01 21.22
N GLU A 97 -10.68 -5.22 21.72
CA GLU A 97 -9.43 -5.58 22.39
C GLU A 97 -8.24 -5.46 21.44
N ASN A 98 -8.36 -5.93 20.18
CA ASN A 98 -7.33 -5.75 19.18
C ASN A 98 -7.03 -4.27 18.93
N LEU A 99 -8.06 -3.45 18.69
CA LEU A 99 -7.88 -2.02 18.43
C LEU A 99 -7.27 -1.29 19.63
N ASN A 100 -7.67 -1.66 20.88
CA ASN A 100 -7.07 -1.12 22.08
C ASN A 100 -5.56 -1.44 22.19
N VAL A 101 -5.14 -2.67 21.86
CA VAL A 101 -3.71 -3.03 21.86
C VAL A 101 -2.94 -2.13 20.89
N TYR A 102 -3.41 -1.98 19.67
CA TYR A 102 -2.72 -1.14 18.67
C TYR A 102 -2.76 0.36 19.02
N ALA A 103 -3.88 0.86 19.53
CA ALA A 103 -3.97 2.25 20.00
C ALA A 103 -2.94 2.56 21.10
N ASN A 104 -2.78 1.63 22.06
CA ASN A 104 -1.77 1.79 23.10
C ASN A 104 -0.33 1.68 22.55
N LEU A 105 -0.06 0.80 21.58
CA LEU A 105 1.26 0.70 20.94
C LEU A 105 1.66 2.00 20.22
N TYR A 106 0.69 2.74 19.67
CA TYR A 106 0.91 4.06 19.08
C TYR A 106 0.75 5.22 20.05
N SER A 107 0.55 4.94 21.34
CA SER A 107 0.39 5.96 22.41
C SER A 107 -0.74 6.95 22.12
N ILE A 108 -1.87 6.47 21.61
CA ILE A 108 -3.06 7.30 21.35
C ILE A 108 -3.63 7.78 22.70
N GLU A 109 -3.78 9.09 22.87
CA GLU A 109 -4.25 9.69 24.14
C GLU A 109 -5.70 9.34 24.46
N ASP A 110 -6.62 9.54 23.49
CA ASP A 110 -8.04 9.20 23.65
C ASP A 110 -8.40 7.97 22.81
N VAL A 111 -8.02 6.80 23.31
CA VAL A 111 -8.26 5.51 22.68
C VAL A 111 -9.74 5.25 22.41
N LYS A 112 -10.64 5.65 23.35
CA LYS A 112 -12.08 5.40 23.21
C LYS A 112 -12.68 6.22 22.08
N SER A 113 -12.35 7.51 22.01
CA SER A 113 -12.81 8.39 20.94
C SER A 113 -12.31 7.92 19.58
N GLN A 114 -11.03 7.54 19.47
CA GLN A 114 -10.43 7.05 18.24
C GLN A 114 -11.09 5.75 17.75
N ILE A 115 -11.29 4.77 18.63
CA ILE A 115 -11.98 3.52 18.29
C ILE A 115 -13.42 3.78 17.90
N CYS A 116 -14.13 4.67 18.61
CA CYS A 116 -15.52 5.03 18.29
C CYS A 116 -15.60 5.62 16.89
N SER A 117 -14.79 6.64 16.57
CA SER A 117 -14.73 7.30 15.27
C SER A 117 -14.44 6.30 14.13
N LEU A 118 -13.39 5.50 14.27
CA LEU A 118 -13.03 4.48 13.27
C LEU A 118 -14.12 3.40 13.13
N SER A 119 -14.76 3.01 14.24
CA SER A 119 -15.79 1.98 14.19
C SER A 119 -17.06 2.45 13.48
N GLU A 120 -17.37 3.72 13.55
CA GLU A 120 -18.48 4.34 12.81
C GLU A 120 -18.12 4.50 11.32
N SER A 121 -16.98 5.11 11.01
CA SER A 121 -16.56 5.36 9.63
C SER A 121 -16.36 4.09 8.81
N LEU A 122 -15.88 3.01 9.45
CA LEU A 122 -15.66 1.71 8.81
C LEU A 122 -16.84 0.74 8.95
N ASN A 123 -17.95 1.19 9.56
CA ASN A 123 -19.16 0.39 9.79
C ASN A 123 -18.88 -0.95 10.50
N ILE A 124 -18.08 -0.90 11.59
CA ILE A 124 -17.73 -2.06 12.41
C ILE A 124 -18.17 -1.94 13.87
N LYS A 125 -18.98 -0.93 14.22
CA LYS A 125 -19.43 -0.69 15.60
C LYS A 125 -20.13 -1.90 16.22
N ASN A 126 -20.97 -2.59 15.44
CA ASN A 126 -21.66 -3.81 15.83
C ASN A 126 -20.74 -5.04 15.95
N LEU A 127 -19.50 -4.93 15.50
CA LEU A 127 -18.50 -6.01 15.54
C LEU A 127 -17.54 -5.89 16.73
N LEU A 128 -17.50 -4.75 17.44
CA LEU A 128 -16.51 -4.45 18.46
C LEU A 128 -16.38 -5.55 19.53
N LYS A 129 -17.49 -6.14 19.94
CA LYS A 129 -17.52 -7.23 20.94
C LYS A 129 -17.35 -8.63 20.37
N ARG A 130 -17.24 -8.78 19.05
CA ARG A 130 -17.04 -10.08 18.40
C ARG A 130 -15.57 -10.43 18.32
N LYS A 131 -15.24 -11.72 18.50
CA LYS A 131 -13.87 -12.22 18.28
C LYS A 131 -13.52 -12.11 16.79
N THR A 132 -12.31 -11.64 16.47
CA THR A 132 -11.85 -11.45 15.09
C THR A 132 -11.83 -12.74 14.30
N GLY A 133 -11.60 -13.89 14.93
CA GLY A 133 -11.69 -15.21 14.31
C GLY A 133 -13.07 -15.58 13.76
N HIS A 134 -14.14 -14.94 14.22
CA HIS A 134 -15.53 -15.21 13.80
C HIS A 134 -16.06 -14.22 12.77
N LEU A 135 -15.19 -13.39 12.19
CA LEU A 135 -15.57 -12.40 11.18
C LEU A 135 -15.49 -12.98 9.78
N SER A 136 -16.37 -12.51 8.89
CA SER A 136 -16.25 -12.77 7.45
C SER A 136 -15.00 -12.08 6.87
N ALA A 137 -14.59 -12.44 5.65
CA ALA A 137 -13.44 -11.82 4.98
C ALA A 137 -13.58 -10.30 4.87
N GLY A 138 -14.73 -9.80 4.38
CA GLY A 138 -14.99 -8.36 4.30
C GLY A 138 -15.02 -7.65 5.67
N GLN A 139 -15.55 -8.30 6.71
CA GLN A 139 -15.49 -7.77 8.08
C GLN A 139 -14.05 -7.71 8.60
N LYS A 140 -13.24 -8.75 8.37
CA LYS A 140 -11.81 -8.75 8.72
C LYS A 140 -11.06 -7.62 8.02
N THR A 141 -11.32 -7.38 6.75
CA THR A 141 -10.69 -6.28 6.01
C THR A 141 -11.03 -4.91 6.60
N ARG A 142 -12.31 -4.67 6.94
CA ARG A 142 -12.71 -3.42 7.60
C ARG A 142 -12.02 -3.22 8.95
N VAL A 143 -11.90 -4.29 9.74
CA VAL A 143 -11.18 -4.26 11.03
C VAL A 143 -9.67 -4.07 10.83
N ALA A 144 -9.07 -4.70 9.82
CA ALA A 144 -7.66 -4.50 9.46
C ALA A 144 -7.38 -3.05 9.01
N LEU A 145 -8.32 -2.44 8.28
CA LEU A 145 -8.25 -1.01 7.95
C LEU A 145 -8.37 -0.14 9.21
N ALA A 146 -9.31 -0.44 10.13
CA ALA A 146 -9.41 0.29 11.40
C ALA A 146 -8.08 0.26 12.17
N LYS A 147 -7.44 -0.91 12.24
CA LYS A 147 -6.10 -1.07 12.84
C LYS A 147 -5.05 -0.24 12.10
N ALA A 148 -5.08 -0.24 10.77
CA ALA A 148 -4.10 0.48 9.95
C ALA A 148 -4.29 2.01 9.99
N LEU A 149 -5.44 2.48 10.42
CA LEU A 149 -5.77 3.90 10.53
C LEU A 149 -5.79 4.40 11.99
N ILE A 150 -5.45 3.53 12.96
CA ILE A 150 -5.59 3.83 14.39
C ILE A 150 -4.77 5.03 14.86
N ASN A 151 -3.64 5.28 14.21
CA ASN A 151 -2.70 6.38 14.52
C ASN A 151 -2.79 7.55 13.52
N ASP A 152 -3.86 7.65 12.74
CA ASP A 152 -4.02 8.68 11.67
C ASP A 152 -2.72 8.85 10.84
N PRO A 153 -2.23 7.80 10.17
CA PRO A 153 -0.93 7.80 9.53
C PRO A 153 -0.83 8.82 8.39
N GLN A 154 0.29 9.55 8.32
CA GLN A 154 0.61 10.43 7.19
C GLN A 154 0.98 9.62 5.94
N LEU A 155 1.50 8.39 6.14
CA LEU A 155 1.83 7.45 5.07
C LEU A 155 1.31 6.06 5.41
N LEU A 156 0.41 5.56 4.57
CA LEU A 156 -0.21 4.24 4.70
C LEU A 156 0.34 3.30 3.62
N PHE A 157 0.89 2.17 4.06
CA PHE A 157 1.30 1.08 3.18
C PHE A 157 0.20 0.02 3.12
N LEU A 158 -0.19 -0.39 1.92
CA LEU A 158 -1.20 -1.42 1.69
C LEU A 158 -0.64 -2.51 0.76
N ASP A 159 -0.68 -3.75 1.18
CA ASP A 159 -0.31 -4.89 0.33
C ASP A 159 -1.58 -5.67 -0.01
N GLU A 160 -2.01 -5.61 -1.28
CA GLU A 160 -3.21 -6.27 -1.82
C GLU A 160 -4.50 -5.93 -1.03
N PRO A 161 -4.88 -4.65 -0.85
CA PRO A 161 -5.92 -4.25 0.10
C PRO A 161 -7.33 -4.75 -0.24
N THR A 162 -7.60 -5.15 -1.48
CA THR A 162 -8.90 -5.69 -1.91
C THR A 162 -8.84 -7.16 -2.33
N ALA A 163 -7.70 -7.84 -2.08
CA ALA A 163 -7.57 -9.26 -2.43
C ALA A 163 -8.61 -10.12 -1.70
N SER A 164 -9.21 -11.03 -2.43
CA SER A 164 -10.20 -11.99 -1.91
C SER A 164 -11.50 -11.35 -1.36
N LEU A 165 -11.79 -10.11 -1.72
CA LEU A 165 -13.05 -9.44 -1.42
C LEU A 165 -14.05 -9.63 -2.56
N ASP A 166 -15.34 -9.67 -2.21
CA ASP A 166 -16.41 -9.53 -3.20
C ASP A 166 -16.36 -8.12 -3.85
N PRO A 167 -16.92 -7.97 -5.06
CA PRO A 167 -16.84 -6.71 -5.81
C PRO A 167 -17.39 -5.50 -5.06
N ASP A 168 -18.47 -5.66 -4.30
CA ASP A 168 -19.13 -4.58 -3.56
C ASP A 168 -18.24 -4.10 -2.40
N THR A 169 -17.73 -5.04 -1.59
CA THR A 169 -16.79 -4.73 -0.51
C THR A 169 -15.49 -4.10 -1.04
N ALA A 170 -14.97 -4.62 -2.16
CA ALA A 170 -13.77 -4.07 -2.78
C ALA A 170 -13.99 -2.63 -3.29
N ASP A 171 -15.16 -2.34 -3.87
CA ASP A 171 -15.51 -1.00 -4.32
C ASP A 171 -15.66 -0.02 -3.16
N TRP A 172 -16.32 -0.46 -2.09
CA TRP A 172 -16.41 0.31 -0.85
C TRP A 172 -15.02 0.63 -0.25
N VAL A 173 -14.11 -0.35 -0.18
CA VAL A 173 -12.73 -0.14 0.32
C VAL A 173 -12.01 0.91 -0.51
N ARG A 174 -12.11 0.84 -1.84
CA ARG A 174 -11.48 1.83 -2.75
C ARG A 174 -12.02 3.24 -2.51
N GLY A 175 -13.36 3.39 -2.40
CA GLY A 175 -13.99 4.67 -2.09
C GLY A 175 -13.48 5.22 -0.75
N TYR A 176 -13.52 4.40 0.30
CA TYR A 176 -13.05 4.79 1.63
C TYR A 176 -11.59 5.26 1.63
N LEU A 177 -10.68 4.55 0.95
CA LEU A 177 -9.27 4.92 0.88
C LEU A 177 -9.04 6.25 0.14
N LYS A 178 -9.82 6.53 -0.91
CA LYS A 178 -9.78 7.82 -1.62
C LYS A 178 -10.23 8.96 -0.71
N ASP A 179 -11.36 8.78 -0.07
CA ASP A 179 -11.92 9.80 0.84
C ASP A 179 -10.94 10.06 1.99
N TYR A 180 -10.37 9.01 2.58
CA TYR A 180 -9.36 9.13 3.63
C TYR A 180 -8.12 9.91 3.15
N ALA A 181 -7.60 9.60 1.97
CA ALA A 181 -6.44 10.31 1.41
C ALA A 181 -6.74 11.79 1.19
N LEU A 182 -7.93 12.12 0.67
CA LEU A 182 -8.36 13.51 0.42
C LEU A 182 -8.61 14.26 1.72
N ASP A 183 -9.36 13.69 2.65
CA ASP A 183 -9.78 14.35 3.88
C ASP A 183 -8.62 14.58 4.86
N LYS A 184 -7.69 13.64 4.94
CA LYS A 184 -6.55 13.70 5.86
C LYS A 184 -5.26 14.21 5.20
N GLY A 185 -5.22 14.36 3.87
CA GLY A 185 -3.99 14.64 3.13
C GLY A 185 -2.98 13.51 3.24
N ALA A 186 -3.44 12.28 3.52
CA ALA A 186 -2.58 11.12 3.72
C ALA A 186 -2.02 10.60 2.40
N THR A 187 -0.79 10.15 2.42
CA THR A 187 -0.17 9.46 1.29
C THR A 187 -0.43 7.97 1.40
N ILE A 188 -0.78 7.32 0.29
CA ILE A 188 -0.98 5.86 0.24
C ILE A 188 -0.03 5.25 -0.78
N LEU A 189 0.76 4.28 -0.36
CA LEU A 189 1.48 3.39 -1.27
C LEU A 189 0.86 2.01 -1.20
N LEU A 190 0.27 1.56 -2.32
CA LEU A 190 -0.30 0.23 -2.39
C LEU A 190 0.51 -0.68 -3.32
N ALA A 191 0.66 -1.96 -2.95
CA ALA A 191 1.11 -3.01 -3.84
C ALA A 191 -0.09 -3.80 -4.31
N SER A 192 -0.24 -3.99 -5.62
CA SER A 192 -1.32 -4.79 -6.17
C SER A 192 -0.88 -5.51 -7.46
N HIS A 193 -1.53 -6.64 -7.72
CA HIS A 193 -1.50 -7.32 -9.02
C HIS A 193 -2.84 -7.18 -9.75
N HIS A 194 -3.81 -6.46 -9.16
CA HIS A 194 -5.13 -6.20 -9.71
C HIS A 194 -5.16 -4.88 -10.48
N MET A 195 -5.12 -4.96 -11.82
CA MET A 195 -5.05 -3.81 -12.72
C MET A 195 -6.25 -2.89 -12.59
N GLY A 196 -7.46 -3.45 -12.44
CA GLY A 196 -8.70 -2.68 -12.26
C GLY A 196 -8.74 -1.90 -10.92
N GLU A 197 -8.09 -2.40 -9.86
CA GLU A 197 -7.90 -1.66 -8.61
C GLU A 197 -6.98 -0.47 -8.83
N VAL A 198 -5.81 -0.72 -9.42
CA VAL A 198 -4.79 0.29 -9.68
C VAL A 198 -5.34 1.40 -10.59
N GLU A 199 -6.06 1.04 -11.65
CA GLU A 199 -6.66 2.00 -12.57
C GLU A 199 -7.68 2.93 -11.89
N ARG A 200 -8.47 2.39 -10.93
CA ARG A 200 -9.52 3.15 -10.24
C ARG A 200 -9.04 3.94 -9.05
N LEU A 201 -8.01 3.45 -8.34
CA LEU A 201 -7.60 3.99 -7.04
C LEU A 201 -6.38 4.91 -7.15
N SER A 202 -5.44 4.65 -8.07
CA SER A 202 -4.12 5.27 -8.04
C SER A 202 -4.01 6.52 -8.91
N ASP A 203 -3.32 7.54 -8.40
CA ASP A 203 -2.91 8.72 -9.15
C ASP A 203 -1.68 8.42 -10.02
N PHE A 204 -0.80 7.56 -9.53
CA PHE A 204 0.45 7.19 -10.17
C PHE A 204 0.78 5.70 -9.99
N VAL A 205 1.46 5.11 -10.95
CA VAL A 205 1.79 3.68 -10.99
C VAL A 205 3.24 3.47 -11.34
N PHE A 206 3.95 2.65 -10.57
CA PHE A 206 5.22 2.05 -10.93
C PHE A 206 4.98 0.61 -11.36
N MET A 207 5.26 0.28 -12.61
CA MET A 207 5.12 -1.09 -13.13
C MET A 207 6.40 -1.87 -12.87
N LEU A 208 6.28 -2.95 -12.10
CA LEU A 208 7.39 -3.78 -11.64
C LEU A 208 7.43 -5.11 -12.39
N GLN A 209 8.61 -5.47 -12.87
CA GLN A 209 8.90 -6.78 -13.45
C GLN A 209 10.32 -7.23 -13.05
N ALA A 210 10.45 -8.45 -12.50
CA ALA A 210 11.73 -9.04 -12.11
C ALA A 210 12.62 -8.09 -11.28
N GLY A 211 12.03 -7.41 -10.29
CA GLY A 211 12.74 -6.50 -9.39
C GLY A 211 13.08 -5.13 -9.96
N LYS A 212 12.62 -4.79 -11.16
CA LYS A 212 12.88 -3.51 -11.83
C LYS A 212 11.59 -2.74 -12.07
N ILE A 213 11.69 -1.41 -12.06
CA ILE A 213 10.64 -0.54 -12.61
C ILE A 213 10.84 -0.53 -14.13
N VAL A 214 9.84 -1.02 -14.86
CA VAL A 214 9.89 -1.15 -16.32
C VAL A 214 9.14 -0.04 -17.03
N ASP A 215 8.14 0.55 -16.37
CA ASP A 215 7.43 1.74 -16.82
C ASP A 215 6.75 2.44 -15.62
N GLU A 216 6.39 3.71 -15.80
CA GLU A 216 5.75 4.51 -14.75
C GLU A 216 4.87 5.63 -15.34
N GLY A 217 3.86 6.05 -14.59
CA GLY A 217 2.98 7.15 -14.98
C GLY A 217 1.58 7.05 -14.37
N ALA A 218 0.75 8.06 -14.62
CA ALA A 218 -0.66 7.97 -14.29
C ALA A 218 -1.35 6.88 -15.13
N PRO A 219 -2.32 6.12 -14.57
CA PRO A 219 -3.01 5.04 -15.31
C PRO A 219 -3.49 5.48 -16.71
N LYS A 220 -4.19 6.61 -16.80
CA LYS A 220 -4.69 7.17 -18.08
C LYS A 220 -3.56 7.46 -19.07
N THR A 221 -2.42 7.93 -18.58
CA THR A 221 -1.24 8.22 -19.41
C THR A 221 -0.62 6.93 -19.95
N LEU A 222 -0.50 5.90 -19.12
CA LEU A 222 0.00 4.58 -19.52
C LEU A 222 -0.93 3.93 -20.56
N ILE A 223 -2.24 3.93 -20.33
CA ILE A 223 -3.25 3.42 -21.27
C ILE A 223 -3.09 4.10 -22.64
N LYS A 224 -3.02 5.44 -22.65
CA LYS A 224 -2.81 6.21 -23.89
C LYS A 224 -1.44 5.91 -24.55
N LYS A 225 -0.38 5.79 -23.76
CA LYS A 225 1.00 5.52 -24.23
C LYS A 225 1.09 4.18 -24.95
N TYR A 226 0.36 3.17 -24.50
CA TYR A 226 0.32 1.83 -25.07
C TYR A 226 -0.80 1.66 -26.11
N GLY A 227 -1.65 2.66 -26.34
CA GLY A 227 -2.78 2.57 -27.28
C GLY A 227 -3.78 1.48 -26.87
N ARG A 228 -4.02 1.32 -25.58
CA ARG A 228 -4.88 0.30 -25.01
C ARG A 228 -6.15 0.89 -24.38
N SER A 229 -7.10 0.02 -24.01
CA SER A 229 -8.39 0.43 -23.47
C SER A 229 -8.40 0.47 -21.93
N ASN A 230 -7.49 -0.27 -21.29
CA ASN A 230 -7.42 -0.43 -19.83
C ASN A 230 -6.01 -0.84 -19.37
N MET A 231 -5.76 -0.79 -18.06
CA MET A 231 -4.46 -1.15 -17.46
C MET A 231 -4.14 -2.64 -17.56
N GLU A 232 -5.14 -3.51 -17.71
CA GLU A 232 -4.90 -4.96 -17.87
C GLU A 232 -4.19 -5.26 -19.19
N GLU A 233 -4.65 -4.64 -20.28
CA GLU A 233 -4.01 -4.76 -21.60
C GLU A 233 -2.59 -4.16 -21.59
N VAL A 234 -2.38 -3.02 -20.94
CA VAL A 234 -1.05 -2.42 -20.75
C VAL A 234 -0.12 -3.38 -20.02
N PHE A 235 -0.58 -3.97 -18.92
CA PHE A 235 0.21 -4.92 -18.14
C PHE A 235 0.59 -6.16 -18.95
N LEU A 236 -0.32 -6.70 -19.74
CA LEU A 236 -0.05 -7.85 -20.61
C LEU A 236 1.02 -7.53 -21.68
N ASP A 237 1.00 -6.32 -22.24
CA ASP A 237 2.04 -5.90 -23.19
C ASP A 237 3.41 -5.80 -22.52
N VAL A 238 3.47 -5.18 -21.36
CA VAL A 238 4.72 -5.08 -20.59
C VAL A 238 5.22 -6.46 -20.18
N ALA A 239 4.33 -7.36 -19.71
CA ALA A 239 4.70 -8.72 -19.33
C ALA A 239 5.28 -9.53 -20.51
N ARG A 240 4.82 -9.26 -21.74
CA ARG A 240 5.29 -9.90 -22.99
C ARG A 240 6.51 -9.19 -23.61
N GLY A 241 7.08 -8.19 -22.93
CA GLY A 241 8.23 -7.43 -23.42
C GLY A 241 7.92 -6.44 -24.55
N ARG A 242 6.65 -6.18 -24.85
CA ARG A 242 6.23 -5.18 -25.85
C ARG A 242 6.37 -3.78 -25.23
N ARG A 243 7.34 -3.01 -25.70
CA ARG A 243 7.52 -1.61 -25.27
C ARG A 243 6.69 -0.69 -26.14
N SER A 244 6.29 0.46 -25.61
CA SER A 244 5.51 1.50 -26.34
C SER A 244 6.18 1.98 -27.65
N LYS A 245 7.48 1.76 -27.84
CA LYS A 245 8.22 2.10 -29.06
C LYS A 245 7.90 1.15 -30.24
N ASP A 246 7.58 -0.12 -29.94
CA ASP A 246 7.35 -1.14 -30.97
C ASP A 246 5.95 -1.01 -31.61
N MET A 247 5.08 -0.15 -31.07
CA MET A 247 3.70 0.05 -31.54
C MET A 247 3.52 1.21 -32.54
N LYS A 248 4.60 1.94 -32.85
CA LYS A 248 4.56 3.03 -33.86
C LYS A 248 4.94 2.60 -35.29
N GLU A 249 5.30 1.32 -35.47
CA GLU A 249 5.75 0.78 -36.77
C GLU A 249 4.81 -0.26 -37.38
N ASN A 250 3.53 -0.33 -36.96
CA ASN A 250 2.49 -1.14 -37.64
C ASN A 250 1.26 -0.31 -37.97
#